data_4c3ffd3c81938a92010c41614b0835fe
#
_entry.id   4c3ffd3c81938a92010c41614b0835fe
#
_cell.length_a   1.000
_cell.length_b   1.000
_cell.length_c   1.000
_cell.angle_alpha   90.00
_cell.angle_beta   90.00
_cell.angle_gamma   90.00
#
_symmetry.space_group_name_H-M   'P 1'
#
loop_
_entity.id
_entity.type
_entity.pdbx_description
1 polymer ?
#
loop_
_entity_poly.entity_id
_entity_poly.type
_entity_poly.pdbx_seq_one_letter_code
_entity_poly.pdbx_strand_id
1 'polypeptide(L)'
;MSQQENNKDLNTAQRNQNNKMSRKKKAPKRVFYPDPKYKSLIVAKFINFIMYDGKKATSEKIVYEALEKIKSKTKGDPIKVFNDAINNIRPNLEVRSRRVGGATYQVPQEVKTKRSHTLALRWLLEASRKRKNKTMSDKLFNELMDASQKKGSAIKKREDTHKMAESNKAFAHYRW
;
A
#
# COMPACT_ATOMS: atom_id res chain seq x y z
N MET A 1 -6.05 -33.71 35.05
CA MET A 1 -4.76 -34.01 34.36
C MET A 1 -4.74 -33.64 32.88
N SER A 2 -5.77 -33.10 32.24
CA SER A 2 -5.85 -32.94 30.78
C SER A 2 -5.50 -31.57 30.18
N GLN A 3 -5.42 -30.50 30.96
CA GLN A 3 -5.08 -29.16 30.38
C GLN A 3 -3.56 -28.88 30.35
N GLN A 4 -2.77 -29.50 31.18
CA GLN A 4 -1.31 -29.34 31.16
C GLN A 4 -0.62 -30.16 30.05
N GLU A 5 -1.21 -31.27 29.63
CA GLU A 5 -0.71 -32.10 28.53
C GLU A 5 -0.97 -31.41 27.16
N ASN A 6 -2.15 -30.83 26.93
CA ASN A 6 -2.46 -30.10 25.72
C ASN A 6 -1.56 -28.86 25.50
N ASN A 7 -1.14 -28.17 26.58
CA ASN A 7 -0.22 -27.03 26.46
C ASN A 7 1.24 -27.49 26.17
N LYS A 8 1.65 -28.66 26.60
CA LYS A 8 2.98 -29.22 26.25
C LYS A 8 3.05 -29.63 24.79
N ASP A 9 2.01 -30.23 24.26
CA ASP A 9 1.94 -30.66 22.85
C ASP A 9 1.88 -29.46 21.88
N LEU A 10 1.15 -28.39 22.21
CA LEU A 10 1.13 -27.14 21.45
C LEU A 10 2.50 -26.45 21.45
N ASN A 11 3.19 -26.40 22.58
CA ASN A 11 4.53 -25.84 22.65
C ASN A 11 5.59 -26.69 21.93
N THR A 12 5.42 -28.01 21.94
CA THR A 12 6.32 -28.94 21.23
C THR A 12 6.10 -28.86 19.71
N ALA A 13 4.85 -28.73 19.25
CA ALA A 13 4.52 -28.52 17.85
C ALA A 13 5.04 -27.18 17.34
N GLN A 14 4.95 -26.11 18.14
CA GLN A 14 5.53 -24.80 17.80
C GLN A 14 7.06 -24.81 17.78
N ARG A 15 7.73 -25.55 18.71
CA ARG A 15 9.19 -25.73 18.71
C ARG A 15 9.69 -26.52 17.51
N ASN A 16 8.98 -27.55 17.08
CA ASN A 16 9.36 -28.38 15.93
C ASN A 16 9.19 -27.62 14.59
N GLN A 17 8.27 -26.66 14.50
CA GLN A 17 8.16 -25.76 13.35
C GLN A 17 9.33 -24.76 13.27
N ASN A 18 9.99 -24.47 14.40
CA ASN A 18 11.09 -23.51 14.46
C ASN A 18 12.46 -24.07 14.07
N ASN A 19 12.60 -25.39 13.95
CA ASN A 19 13.90 -26.04 13.73
C ASN A 19 14.20 -26.41 12.27
N LYS A 20 13.46 -25.87 11.29
CA LYS A 20 13.79 -26.04 9.86
C LYS A 20 14.94 -25.11 9.47
N MET A 21 15.96 -25.68 8.81
CA MET A 21 17.14 -24.95 8.31
C MET A 21 16.75 -23.67 7.55
N SER A 22 17.52 -22.58 7.72
CA SER A 22 17.23 -21.24 7.21
C SER A 22 16.96 -21.17 5.69
N ARG A 23 17.54 -22.05 4.89
CA ARG A 23 17.29 -22.16 3.43
C ARG A 23 15.87 -22.60 3.06
N LYS A 24 15.19 -23.35 3.95
CA LYS A 24 13.83 -23.90 3.73
C LYS A 24 12.76 -23.17 4.55
N LYS A 25 13.16 -22.32 5.51
CA LYS A 25 12.22 -21.65 6.40
C LYS A 25 11.76 -20.33 5.80
N LYS A 26 10.47 -20.23 5.54
CA LYS A 26 9.85 -18.97 5.18
C LYS A 26 9.77 -18.09 6.43
N ALA A 27 10.31 -16.87 6.34
CA ALA A 27 10.25 -15.94 7.46
C ALA A 27 8.82 -15.74 7.96
N PRO A 28 8.57 -15.71 9.29
CA PRO A 28 7.25 -15.46 9.83
C PRO A 28 6.76 -14.08 9.41
N LYS A 29 5.48 -13.98 9.06
CA LYS A 29 4.89 -12.70 8.71
C LYS A 29 4.76 -11.84 9.96
N ARG A 30 5.36 -10.65 9.95
CA ARG A 30 5.23 -9.69 11.04
C ARG A 30 3.77 -9.23 11.15
N VAL A 31 3.26 -9.18 12.38
CA VAL A 31 1.94 -8.62 12.69
C VAL A 31 2.06 -7.09 12.65
N PHE A 32 1.17 -6.44 11.89
CA PHE A 32 1.08 -4.99 11.87
C PHE A 32 -0.02 -4.55 12.83
N TYR A 33 0.33 -3.68 13.77
CA TYR A 33 -0.63 -3.06 14.67
C TYR A 33 -1.26 -1.84 14.00
N PRO A 34 -2.56 -1.57 14.27
CA PRO A 34 -3.22 -0.38 13.79
C PRO A 34 -2.63 0.88 14.42
N ASP A 35 -2.81 2.02 13.76
CA ASP A 35 -2.39 3.32 14.26
C ASP A 35 -3.12 3.66 15.57
N PRO A 36 -2.43 4.15 16.62
CA PRO A 36 -3.05 4.43 17.92
C PRO A 36 -4.11 5.52 17.87
N LYS A 37 -3.93 6.57 17.04
CA LYS A 37 -4.85 7.72 16.93
C LYS A 37 -6.10 7.40 16.13
N TYR A 38 -5.93 6.78 14.97
CA TYR A 38 -7.03 6.52 14.03
C TYR A 38 -7.46 5.06 13.95
N LYS A 39 -6.84 4.16 14.71
CA LYS A 39 -7.13 2.71 14.77
C LYS A 39 -7.18 2.03 13.39
N SER A 40 -6.49 2.59 12.39
CA SER A 40 -6.49 2.13 11.00
C SER A 40 -5.17 1.47 10.61
N LEU A 41 -5.24 0.24 10.09
CA LEU A 41 -4.08 -0.48 9.54
C LEU A 41 -3.51 0.17 8.28
N ILE A 42 -4.36 0.83 7.47
CA ILE A 42 -3.91 1.47 6.23
C ILE A 42 -3.11 2.72 6.55
N VAL A 43 -3.56 3.51 7.54
CA VAL A 43 -2.83 4.69 8.03
C VAL A 43 -1.47 4.28 8.61
N ALA A 44 -1.43 3.23 9.46
CA ALA A 44 -0.18 2.73 10.02
C ALA A 44 0.82 2.29 8.93
N LYS A 45 0.35 1.60 7.89
CA LYS A 45 1.17 1.26 6.73
C LYS A 45 1.64 2.50 5.98
N PHE A 46 0.77 3.48 5.80
CA PHE A 46 1.12 4.71 5.07
C PHE A 46 2.18 5.52 5.80
N ILE A 47 2.13 5.62 7.13
CA ILE A 47 3.19 6.22 7.95
C ILE A 47 4.53 5.55 7.68
N ASN A 48 4.56 4.20 7.61
CA ASN A 48 5.78 3.46 7.28
C ASN A 48 6.29 3.72 5.85
N PHE A 49 5.41 4.00 4.88
CA PHE A 49 5.80 4.38 3.51
C PHE A 49 6.39 5.79 3.42
N ILE A 50 5.87 6.73 4.21
CA ILE A 50 6.38 8.11 4.25
C ILE A 50 7.72 8.17 4.96
N MET A 51 7.94 7.30 5.95
CA MET A 51 9.11 7.29 6.81
C MET A 51 10.41 7.26 6.01
N TYR A 52 11.34 8.15 6.40
CA TYR A 52 12.68 8.25 5.86
C TYR A 52 13.68 8.07 7.01
N ASP A 53 14.77 7.34 6.80
CA ASP A 53 15.83 7.09 7.79
C ASP A 53 15.34 6.58 9.17
N GLY A 54 14.23 5.84 9.21
CA GLY A 54 13.65 5.35 10.46
C GLY A 54 12.95 6.42 11.33
N LYS A 55 12.79 7.67 10.84
CA LYS A 55 12.19 8.78 11.59
C LYS A 55 10.66 8.66 11.65
N LYS A 56 10.16 7.68 12.41
CA LYS A 56 8.73 7.36 12.47
C LYS A 56 7.89 8.50 13.06
N ALA A 57 8.32 9.12 14.16
CA ALA A 57 7.60 10.22 14.81
C ALA A 57 7.37 11.41 13.86
N THR A 58 8.36 11.76 13.04
CA THR A 58 8.21 12.81 12.01
C THR A 58 7.16 12.43 10.97
N SER A 59 7.14 11.16 10.54
CA SER A 59 6.15 10.67 9.57
C SER A 59 4.74 10.65 10.14
N GLU A 60 4.58 10.27 11.41
CA GLU A 60 3.32 10.34 12.14
C GLU A 60 2.79 11.77 12.20
N LYS A 61 3.64 12.73 12.58
CA LYS A 61 3.29 14.16 12.64
C LYS A 61 2.79 14.65 11.26
N ILE A 62 3.50 14.37 10.19
CA ILE A 62 3.10 14.77 8.82
C ILE A 62 1.72 14.22 8.45
N VAL A 63 1.47 12.93 8.72
CA VAL A 63 0.19 12.30 8.39
C VAL A 63 -0.93 12.87 9.24
N TYR A 64 -0.71 13.03 10.54
CA TYR A 64 -1.73 13.56 11.45
C TYR A 64 -2.08 15.01 11.10
N GLU A 65 -1.11 15.86 10.85
CA GLU A 65 -1.34 17.24 10.40
C GLU A 65 -2.15 17.29 9.09
N ALA A 66 -1.83 16.40 8.13
CA ALA A 66 -2.57 16.34 6.87
C ALA A 66 -4.04 15.91 7.09
N LEU A 67 -4.28 14.89 7.94
CA LEU A 67 -5.62 14.42 8.25
C LEU A 67 -6.42 15.46 9.08
N GLU A 68 -5.79 16.21 9.98
CA GLU A 68 -6.42 17.32 10.71
C GLU A 68 -6.82 18.45 9.76
N LYS A 69 -6.00 18.80 8.78
CA LYS A 69 -6.35 19.78 7.73
C LYS A 69 -7.54 19.30 6.89
N ILE A 70 -7.62 17.99 6.57
CA ILE A 70 -8.79 17.41 5.90
C ILE A 70 -10.03 17.58 6.77
N LYS A 71 -9.95 17.22 8.06
CA LYS A 71 -11.05 17.36 9.02
C LYS A 71 -11.55 18.80 9.09
N SER A 72 -10.64 19.77 9.17
CA SER A 72 -10.97 21.20 9.24
C SER A 72 -11.70 21.70 7.98
N LYS A 73 -11.27 21.21 6.79
CA LYS A 73 -11.84 21.65 5.51
C LYS A 73 -13.17 20.97 5.18
N THR A 74 -13.28 19.65 5.43
CA THR A 74 -14.46 18.87 5.04
C THR A 74 -15.52 18.79 6.13
N LYS A 75 -15.18 19.17 7.40
CA LYS A 75 -16.02 19.00 8.60
C LYS A 75 -16.55 17.56 8.78
N GLY A 76 -15.94 16.59 8.09
CA GLY A 76 -16.30 15.18 8.09
C GLY A 76 -15.21 14.28 8.66
N ASP A 77 -15.39 12.96 8.50
CA ASP A 77 -14.40 11.96 8.91
C ASP A 77 -13.20 11.96 7.95
N PRO A 78 -11.99 12.34 8.42
CA PRO A 78 -10.79 12.35 7.59
C PRO A 78 -10.38 10.96 7.10
N ILE A 79 -10.72 9.90 7.86
CA ILE A 79 -10.40 8.52 7.48
C ILE A 79 -11.24 8.07 6.28
N LYS A 80 -12.49 8.50 6.20
CA LYS A 80 -13.34 8.21 5.03
C LYS A 80 -12.73 8.84 3.78
N VAL A 81 -12.37 10.11 3.81
CA VAL A 81 -11.72 10.80 2.68
C VAL A 81 -10.40 10.12 2.28
N PHE A 82 -9.61 9.71 3.27
CA PHE A 82 -8.36 8.96 3.03
C PHE A 82 -8.62 7.62 2.34
N ASN A 83 -9.59 6.83 2.83
CA ASN A 83 -9.94 5.55 2.23
C ASN A 83 -10.50 5.71 0.81
N ASP A 84 -11.34 6.71 0.57
CA ASP A 84 -11.89 7.03 -0.75
C ASP A 84 -10.77 7.41 -1.72
N ALA A 85 -9.81 8.23 -1.29
CA ALA A 85 -8.64 8.58 -2.08
C ALA A 85 -7.82 7.34 -2.45
N ILE A 86 -7.52 6.45 -1.47
CA ILE A 86 -6.79 5.21 -1.72
C ILE A 86 -7.56 4.30 -2.69
N ASN A 87 -8.87 4.13 -2.50
CA ASN A 87 -9.71 3.31 -3.39
C ASN A 87 -9.74 3.85 -4.81
N ASN A 88 -9.76 5.18 -4.97
CA ASN A 88 -9.71 5.82 -6.28
C ASN A 88 -8.35 5.65 -6.98
N ILE A 89 -7.24 5.58 -6.24
CA ILE A 89 -5.89 5.40 -6.80
C ILE A 89 -5.58 3.94 -7.11
N ARG A 90 -6.23 2.97 -6.47
CA ARG A 90 -5.94 1.54 -6.61
C ARG A 90 -6.04 1.06 -8.06
N PRO A 91 -4.97 0.47 -8.64
CA PRO A 91 -5.05 -0.13 -9.96
C PRO A 91 -5.67 -1.54 -9.90
N ASN A 92 -6.44 -1.89 -10.91
CA ASN A 92 -6.94 -3.24 -11.14
C ASN A 92 -6.00 -4.04 -12.05
N LEU A 93 -5.30 -3.34 -12.96
CA LEU A 93 -4.39 -3.91 -13.93
C LEU A 93 -2.99 -3.30 -13.77
N GLU A 94 -1.96 -4.09 -13.97
CA GLU A 94 -0.57 -3.66 -14.15
C GLU A 94 0.02 -4.33 -15.38
N VAL A 95 1.08 -3.74 -15.92
CA VAL A 95 1.82 -4.30 -17.04
C VAL A 95 3.14 -4.86 -16.52
N ARG A 96 3.47 -6.09 -16.92
CA ARG A 96 4.75 -6.73 -16.61
C ARG A 96 5.48 -7.10 -17.89
N SER A 97 6.77 -6.78 -17.93
CA SER A 97 7.65 -7.19 -19.01
C SER A 97 7.91 -8.70 -18.92
N ARG A 98 7.70 -9.40 -20.02
CA ARG A 98 8.04 -10.82 -20.20
C ARG A 98 8.88 -11.00 -21.45
N ARG A 99 9.93 -11.81 -21.37
CA ARG A 99 10.78 -12.14 -22.51
C ARG A 99 10.34 -13.48 -23.10
N VAL A 100 9.94 -13.45 -24.36
CA VAL A 100 9.47 -14.63 -25.10
C VAL A 100 10.22 -14.65 -26.44
N GLY A 101 10.95 -15.74 -26.72
CA GLY A 101 11.67 -15.89 -27.97
C GLY A 101 12.68 -14.77 -28.29
N GLY A 102 13.29 -14.16 -27.25
CA GLY A 102 14.24 -13.06 -27.44
C GLY A 102 13.63 -11.65 -27.43
N ALA A 103 12.33 -11.49 -27.70
CA ALA A 103 11.61 -10.22 -27.64
C ALA A 103 11.00 -9.99 -26.27
N THR A 104 10.91 -8.71 -25.85
CA THR A 104 10.30 -8.31 -24.57
C THR A 104 8.91 -7.77 -24.82
N TYR A 105 7.91 -8.42 -24.24
CA TYR A 105 6.50 -8.05 -24.36
C TYR A 105 6.01 -7.46 -23.02
N GLN A 106 5.14 -6.46 -23.11
CA GLN A 106 4.45 -5.87 -21.97
C GLN A 106 3.13 -6.61 -21.77
N VAL A 107 3.09 -7.53 -20.80
CA VAL A 107 1.93 -8.41 -20.57
C VAL A 107 1.04 -7.81 -19.49
N PRO A 108 -0.25 -7.51 -19.79
CA PRO A 108 -1.20 -7.03 -18.81
C PRO A 108 -1.58 -8.13 -17.82
N GLN A 109 -1.63 -7.79 -16.54
CA GLN A 109 -1.94 -8.72 -15.46
C GLN A 109 -2.84 -8.06 -14.42
N GLU A 110 -3.81 -8.81 -13.89
CA GLU A 110 -4.62 -8.37 -12.76
C GLU A 110 -3.78 -8.23 -11.49
N VAL A 111 -4.04 -7.17 -10.73
CA VAL A 111 -3.30 -6.87 -9.52
C VAL A 111 -4.02 -7.46 -8.30
N LYS A 112 -3.33 -8.32 -7.55
CA LYS A 112 -3.84 -8.85 -6.27
C LYS A 112 -4.10 -7.70 -5.29
N THR A 113 -5.18 -7.79 -4.50
CA THR A 113 -5.63 -6.73 -3.58
C THR A 113 -4.53 -6.15 -2.69
N LYS A 114 -3.66 -6.99 -2.10
CA LYS A 114 -2.53 -6.52 -1.27
C LYS A 114 -1.54 -5.65 -2.04
N ARG A 115 -1.24 -6.02 -3.28
CA ARG A 115 -0.34 -5.28 -4.16
C ARG A 115 -0.98 -3.98 -4.65
N SER A 116 -2.27 -4.01 -5.01
CA SER A 116 -3.04 -2.84 -5.42
C SER A 116 -3.02 -1.76 -4.33
N HIS A 117 -3.24 -2.11 -3.05
CA HIS A 117 -3.09 -1.18 -1.94
C HIS A 117 -1.67 -0.62 -1.82
N THR A 118 -0.65 -1.48 -1.95
CA THR A 118 0.76 -1.05 -1.87
C THR A 118 1.11 -0.07 -2.98
N LEU A 119 0.64 -0.32 -4.21
CA LEU A 119 0.84 0.57 -5.35
C LEU A 119 0.13 1.91 -5.13
N ALA A 120 -1.11 1.90 -4.65
CA ALA A 120 -1.85 3.12 -4.37
C ALA A 120 -1.14 4.01 -3.35
N LEU A 121 -0.66 3.45 -2.23
CA LEU A 121 0.08 4.18 -1.21
C LEU A 121 1.39 4.77 -1.76
N ARG A 122 2.10 4.00 -2.60
CA ARG A 122 3.35 4.44 -3.22
C ARG A 122 3.12 5.57 -4.24
N TRP A 123 2.10 5.45 -5.09
CA TRP A 123 1.77 6.46 -6.08
C TRP A 123 1.26 7.75 -5.43
N LEU A 124 0.45 7.65 -4.39
CA LEU A 124 0.03 8.79 -3.59
C LEU A 124 1.24 9.54 -3.00
N LEU A 125 2.20 8.81 -2.41
CA LEU A 125 3.39 9.41 -1.84
C LEU A 125 4.27 10.07 -2.90
N GLU A 126 4.49 9.39 -4.04
CA GLU A 126 5.28 9.93 -5.15
C GLU A 126 4.64 11.20 -5.73
N ALA A 127 3.32 11.19 -5.94
CA ALA A 127 2.57 12.33 -6.41
C ALA A 127 2.64 13.51 -5.42
N SER A 128 2.46 13.23 -4.12
CA SER A 128 2.58 14.25 -3.07
C SER A 128 3.96 14.90 -3.05
N ARG A 129 5.04 14.10 -3.14
CA ARG A 129 6.43 14.63 -3.14
C ARG A 129 6.70 15.57 -4.31
N LYS A 130 6.08 15.35 -5.47
CA LYS A 130 6.24 16.18 -6.67
C LYS A 130 5.51 17.53 -6.60
N ARG A 131 4.59 17.72 -5.63
CA ARG A 131 3.87 19.00 -5.48
C ARG A 131 4.79 20.12 -5.02
N LYS A 132 4.49 21.35 -5.44
CA LYS A 132 5.30 22.56 -5.15
C LYS A 132 4.97 23.21 -3.80
N ASN A 133 4.07 22.65 -2.97
CA ASN A 133 3.72 23.20 -1.67
C ASN A 133 4.91 23.22 -0.71
N LYS A 134 4.89 24.11 0.29
CA LYS A 134 6.01 24.32 1.24
C LYS A 134 6.26 23.12 2.14
N THR A 135 5.24 22.60 2.81
CA THR A 135 5.37 21.48 3.75
C THR A 135 4.89 20.15 3.16
N MET A 136 5.43 19.03 3.66
CA MET A 136 4.99 17.70 3.22
C MET A 136 3.54 17.41 3.64
N SER A 137 3.10 17.95 4.78
CA SER A 137 1.71 17.83 5.24
C SER A 137 0.74 18.53 4.29
N ASP A 138 1.10 19.72 3.75
CA ASP A 138 0.28 20.42 2.75
C ASP A 138 0.25 19.70 1.41
N LYS A 139 1.40 19.17 0.99
CA LYS A 139 1.49 18.36 -0.23
C LYS A 139 0.56 17.16 -0.17
N LEU A 140 0.61 16.44 0.95
CA LEU A 140 -0.20 15.27 1.20
C LEU A 140 -1.69 15.61 1.30
N PHE A 141 -2.03 16.66 2.05
CA PHE A 141 -3.40 17.15 2.17
C PHE A 141 -4.03 17.44 0.80
N ASN A 142 -3.33 18.22 -0.04
CA ASN A 142 -3.85 18.60 -1.37
C ASN A 142 -3.99 17.37 -2.29
N GLU A 143 -3.02 16.43 -2.28
CA GLU A 143 -3.11 15.22 -3.10
C GLU A 143 -4.26 14.32 -2.67
N LEU A 144 -4.50 14.16 -1.35
CA LEU A 144 -5.62 13.38 -0.81
C LEU A 144 -6.97 13.99 -1.18
N MET A 145 -7.10 15.32 -1.10
CA MET A 145 -8.31 16.02 -1.50
C MET A 145 -8.62 15.85 -2.99
N ASP A 146 -7.60 16.02 -3.85
CA ASP A 146 -7.75 15.84 -5.28
C ASP A 146 -8.08 14.39 -5.63
N ALA A 147 -7.39 13.42 -5.01
CA ALA A 147 -7.60 11.99 -5.24
C ALA A 147 -8.99 11.52 -4.78
N SER A 148 -9.54 12.09 -3.70
CA SER A 148 -10.92 11.80 -3.26
C SER A 148 -11.94 12.24 -4.32
N GLN A 149 -11.65 13.31 -5.06
CA GLN A 149 -12.46 13.83 -6.17
C GLN A 149 -12.11 13.20 -7.53
N LYS A 150 -11.31 12.11 -7.55
CA LYS A 150 -10.81 11.45 -8.76
C LYS A 150 -9.97 12.37 -9.66
N LYS A 151 -9.23 13.30 -9.06
CA LYS A 151 -8.29 14.23 -9.71
C LYS A 151 -6.88 14.02 -9.19
N GLY A 152 -5.89 14.69 -9.78
CA GLY A 152 -4.52 14.69 -9.31
C GLY A 152 -3.59 13.72 -10.04
N SER A 153 -2.29 13.87 -9.75
CA SER A 153 -1.24 13.13 -10.47
C SER A 153 -1.20 11.64 -10.11
N ALA A 154 -1.63 11.27 -8.91
CA ALA A 154 -1.75 9.86 -8.52
C ALA A 154 -2.85 9.14 -9.32
N ILE A 155 -3.99 9.80 -9.55
CA ILE A 155 -5.08 9.27 -10.38
C ILE A 155 -4.62 9.14 -11.84
N LYS A 156 -3.99 10.19 -12.38
CA LYS A 156 -3.44 10.13 -13.74
C LYS A 156 -2.50 8.95 -13.92
N LYS A 157 -1.62 8.67 -12.96
CA LYS A 157 -0.71 7.51 -13.02
C LYS A 157 -1.47 6.18 -13.08
N ARG A 158 -2.58 6.03 -12.34
CA ARG A 158 -3.46 4.86 -12.45
C ARG A 158 -4.04 4.74 -13.86
N GLU A 159 -4.58 5.83 -14.39
CA GLU A 159 -5.18 5.87 -15.73
C GLU A 159 -4.17 5.54 -16.82
N ASP A 160 -2.98 6.12 -16.76
CA ASP A 160 -1.88 5.81 -17.68
C ASP A 160 -1.49 4.32 -17.62
N THR A 161 -1.45 3.74 -16.43
CA THR A 161 -1.17 2.30 -16.25
C THR A 161 -2.28 1.43 -16.85
N HIS A 162 -3.55 1.79 -16.65
CA HIS A 162 -4.68 1.07 -17.24
C HIS A 162 -4.70 1.21 -18.75
N LYS A 163 -4.43 2.41 -19.30
CA LYS A 163 -4.33 2.65 -20.73
C LYS A 163 -3.21 1.82 -21.37
N MET A 164 -2.05 1.75 -20.72
CA MET A 164 -0.96 0.86 -21.18
C MET A 164 -1.36 -0.61 -21.16
N ALA A 165 -2.07 -1.06 -20.12
CA ALA A 165 -2.54 -2.43 -20.03
C ALA A 165 -3.58 -2.76 -21.12
N GLU A 166 -4.45 -1.83 -21.44
CA GLU A 166 -5.45 -1.96 -22.50
C GLU A 166 -4.81 -2.00 -23.88
N SER A 167 -3.86 -1.12 -24.18
CA SER A 167 -3.10 -1.11 -25.44
C SER A 167 -2.34 -2.41 -25.68
N ASN A 168 -1.91 -3.09 -24.60
CA ASN A 168 -1.17 -4.35 -24.67
C ASN A 168 -2.04 -5.60 -24.48
N LYS A 169 -3.37 -5.45 -24.54
CA LYS A 169 -4.34 -6.54 -24.30
C LYS A 169 -4.12 -7.74 -25.22
N ALA A 170 -3.65 -7.52 -26.44
CA ALA A 170 -3.31 -8.58 -27.40
C ALA A 170 -2.27 -9.58 -26.87
N PHE A 171 -1.39 -9.14 -25.96
CA PHE A 171 -0.34 -9.98 -25.37
C PHE A 171 -0.75 -10.67 -24.06
N ALA A 172 -2.03 -10.60 -23.68
CA ALA A 172 -2.52 -11.21 -22.44
C ALA A 172 -2.36 -12.74 -22.42
N HIS A 173 -2.31 -13.40 -23.57
CA HIS A 173 -2.10 -14.85 -23.68
C HIS A 173 -0.68 -15.29 -23.27
N TYR A 174 0.31 -14.39 -23.18
CA TYR A 174 1.63 -14.68 -22.63
C TYR A 174 1.68 -14.65 -21.10
N ARG A 175 0.52 -14.67 -20.44
CA ARG A 175 0.37 -14.73 -18.99
C ARG A 175 0.43 -16.19 -18.52
N TRP A 176 1.54 -16.63 -17.95
CA TRP A 176 1.72 -17.87 -17.19
C TRP A 176 2.39 -17.61 -15.83
#